data_b3d5aea717243704dbf156d39a05c831
#
_entry.id   b3d5aea717243704dbf156d39a05c831
#
_cell.length_a   1.000
_cell.length_b   1.000
_cell.length_c   1.000
_cell.angle_alpha   90.00
_cell.angle_beta   90.00
_cell.angle_gamma   90.00
#
_symmetry.space_group_name_H-M   'P 1'
#
loop_
_entity.id
_entity.type
_entity.pdbx_description
1 polymer ?
#
loop_
_entity_poly.entity_id
_entity_poly.type
_entity_poly.pdbx_seq_one_letter_code
_entity_poly.pdbx_strand_id
1 'polypeptide(L)'
;MTRRARVLMTGLAAVAATASPAALAHDAAPAAQAAPQAAPQAAPAQAAAADVGTIDGIVAALYDVISGPAGQPRDWNRMRSLFAADARMVVVGPRPDGTVALRTLTVEDYIARNGKAFATTGFFEREVARTAEVFGQVAHVFSTYESRHAAGDAQPFQRGINSIQLVNDGERWWVVNLVWRAEDARLPLPERYLPRR
;
A
#
# COMPACT_ATOMS: atom_id res chain seq x y z
N MET A 1 52.95 20.95 41.39
CA MET A 1 54.26 20.86 40.68
C MET A 1 54.02 21.13 39.23
N THR A 2 53.97 22.30 38.86
CA THR A 2 54.82 23.24 38.05
C THR A 2 55.73 22.59 37.01
N ARG A 3 55.49 22.91 35.74
CA ARG A 3 56.45 23.41 34.73
C ARG A 3 55.67 23.68 33.43
N ARG A 4 55.37 24.83 33.12
CA ARG A 4 55.87 25.99 32.34
C ARG A 4 56.75 25.62 31.13
N ALA A 5 56.26 25.98 29.96
CA ALA A 5 56.68 26.93 28.92
C ALA A 5 57.82 26.52 27.98
N ARG A 6 57.62 26.74 26.69
CA ARG A 6 58.33 27.83 25.96
C ARG A 6 57.85 27.97 24.52
N VAL A 7 57.54 29.20 24.22
CA VAL A 7 57.39 29.86 22.92
C VAL A 7 58.74 29.93 22.22
N LEU A 8 58.76 29.74 20.90
CA LEU A 8 59.78 30.39 20.04
C LEU A 8 59.13 30.81 18.72
N MET A 9 59.15 32.14 18.50
CA MET A 9 58.95 32.82 17.22
C MET A 9 60.26 32.78 16.43
N THR A 10 60.14 32.84 15.09
CA THR A 10 60.90 33.51 14.05
C THR A 10 60.76 32.73 12.76
N GLY A 11 60.56 33.25 11.61
CA GLY A 11 60.88 34.49 10.98
C GLY A 11 60.23 34.59 9.59
N LEU A 12 60.07 35.82 9.23
CA LEU A 12 59.49 36.38 8.01
C LEU A 12 60.40 36.17 6.81
N ALA A 13 59.90 35.65 5.68
CA ALA A 13 60.54 35.80 4.37
C ALA A 13 59.47 36.09 3.31
N ALA A 14 59.48 37.33 2.82
CA ALA A 14 58.71 37.78 1.71
C ALA A 14 59.33 37.31 0.39
N VAL A 15 58.57 36.64 -0.46
CA VAL A 15 58.92 36.42 -1.86
C VAL A 15 57.76 36.92 -2.72
N ALA A 16 58.07 37.93 -3.52
CA ALA A 16 57.19 38.44 -4.54
C ALA A 16 56.98 37.42 -5.64
N ALA A 17 55.78 37.09 -5.96
CA ALA A 17 55.42 36.25 -7.11
C ALA A 17 54.50 37.02 -8.05
N THR A 18 54.90 37.08 -9.26
CA THR A 18 54.29 37.68 -10.44
C THR A 18 52.90 37.12 -10.75
N ALA A 19 51.94 38.00 -10.95
CA ALA A 19 50.59 37.65 -11.38
C ALA A 19 50.57 37.22 -12.86
N SER A 20 50.15 35.99 -13.16
CA SER A 20 49.65 35.56 -14.45
C SER A 20 48.13 35.43 -14.41
N PRO A 21 47.39 35.92 -15.40
CA PRO A 21 45.93 35.75 -15.41
C PRO A 21 45.60 34.32 -15.82
N ALA A 22 45.12 33.50 -14.85
CA ALA A 22 44.53 32.23 -15.15
C ALA A 22 43.09 32.45 -15.66
N ALA A 23 42.84 31.95 -16.85
CA ALA A 23 41.52 31.91 -17.46
C ALA A 23 40.51 31.14 -16.54
N LEU A 24 39.39 31.77 -16.27
CA LEU A 24 38.24 31.13 -15.59
C LEU A 24 37.68 30.03 -16.52
N ALA A 25 38.09 28.81 -16.30
CA ALA A 25 37.36 27.65 -16.80
C ALA A 25 36.04 27.56 -16.02
N HIS A 26 34.92 27.79 -16.70
CA HIS A 26 33.60 27.48 -16.16
C HIS A 26 33.50 25.95 -16.06
N ASP A 27 33.60 25.44 -14.86
CA ASP A 27 33.19 24.06 -14.56
C ASP A 27 31.68 23.96 -14.83
N ALA A 28 31.34 23.30 -15.94
CA ALA A 28 29.98 22.94 -16.23
C ALA A 28 29.55 21.93 -15.15
N ALA A 29 28.56 22.30 -14.33
CA ALA A 29 27.92 21.41 -13.42
C ALA A 29 27.44 20.14 -14.15
N PRO A 30 27.63 18.92 -13.59
CA PRO A 30 27.13 17.72 -14.23
C PRO A 30 25.62 17.82 -14.40
N ALA A 31 25.13 17.64 -15.62
CA ALA A 31 23.74 17.61 -15.95
C ALA A 31 23.05 16.54 -15.04
N ALA A 32 22.08 16.98 -14.24
CA ALA A 32 21.26 16.09 -13.46
C ALA A 32 20.64 15.06 -14.41
N GLN A 33 21.02 13.80 -14.25
CA GLN A 33 20.39 12.69 -14.97
C GLN A 33 18.92 12.67 -14.54
N ALA A 34 18.02 12.95 -15.48
CA ALA A 34 16.59 12.81 -15.28
C ALA A 34 16.32 11.35 -14.84
N ALA A 35 15.66 11.19 -13.71
CA ALA A 35 15.17 9.90 -13.26
C ALA A 35 14.33 9.26 -14.39
N PRO A 36 14.40 7.93 -14.58
CA PRO A 36 13.58 7.26 -15.58
C PRO A 36 12.11 7.60 -15.35
N GLN A 37 11.49 8.26 -16.32
CA GLN A 37 10.04 8.45 -16.29
C GLN A 37 9.41 7.07 -16.31
N ALA A 38 8.57 6.79 -15.27
CA ALA A 38 7.74 5.59 -15.26
C ALA A 38 6.93 5.56 -16.56
N ALA A 39 6.95 4.41 -17.23
CA ALA A 39 6.14 4.21 -18.43
C ALA A 39 4.67 4.56 -18.13
N PRO A 40 3.92 5.15 -19.07
CA PRO A 40 2.51 5.46 -18.87
C PRO A 40 1.78 4.19 -18.44
N GLN A 41 1.24 4.14 -17.23
CA GLN A 41 0.32 3.09 -16.85
C GLN A 41 -0.88 3.20 -17.77
N ALA A 42 -1.25 2.08 -18.41
CA ALA A 42 -2.48 2.02 -19.20
C ALA A 42 -3.64 2.57 -18.36
N ALA A 43 -4.46 3.43 -18.96
CA ALA A 43 -5.62 3.98 -18.27
C ALA A 43 -6.43 2.82 -17.66
N PRO A 44 -6.86 2.92 -16.40
CA PRO A 44 -7.63 1.85 -15.78
C PRO A 44 -8.87 1.57 -16.63
N ALA A 45 -9.17 0.28 -16.83
CA ALA A 45 -10.39 -0.13 -17.50
C ALA A 45 -11.58 0.57 -16.83
N GLN A 46 -12.54 1.05 -17.64
CA GLN A 46 -13.69 1.76 -17.11
C GLN A 46 -14.45 0.82 -16.17
N ALA A 47 -14.60 1.22 -14.91
CA ALA A 47 -15.33 0.43 -13.93
C ALA A 47 -16.82 0.40 -14.24
N ALA A 48 -17.48 -0.72 -13.96
CA ALA A 48 -18.93 -0.80 -14.03
C ALA A 48 -19.56 0.16 -13.00
N ALA A 49 -20.58 0.91 -13.38
CA ALA A 49 -21.26 1.84 -12.46
C ALA A 49 -21.81 1.12 -11.21
N ALA A 50 -22.26 -0.12 -11.35
CA ALA A 50 -22.70 -0.95 -10.23
C ALA A 50 -21.60 -1.22 -9.19
N ASP A 51 -20.34 -1.32 -9.64
CA ASP A 51 -19.20 -1.59 -8.76
C ASP A 51 -18.74 -0.34 -7.99
N VAL A 52 -18.95 0.87 -8.53
CA VAL A 52 -18.28 2.07 -7.99
C VAL A 52 -19.23 3.23 -7.72
N GLY A 53 -20.51 3.10 -8.04
CA GLY A 53 -21.50 4.15 -7.83
C GLY A 53 -21.89 4.35 -6.35
N THR A 54 -21.70 3.34 -5.52
CA THR A 54 -22.05 3.37 -4.10
C THR A 54 -20.94 2.73 -3.25
N ILE A 55 -20.92 3.05 -1.95
CA ILE A 55 -20.02 2.38 -0.98
C ILE A 55 -20.32 0.88 -0.91
N ASP A 56 -21.60 0.50 -0.95
CA ASP A 56 -21.99 -0.92 -0.94
C ASP A 56 -21.48 -1.64 -2.20
N GLY A 57 -21.62 -1.00 -3.35
CA GLY A 57 -21.14 -1.54 -4.63
C GLY A 57 -19.64 -1.80 -4.63
N ILE A 58 -18.83 -0.79 -4.22
CA ILE A 58 -17.38 -0.93 -4.27
C ILE A 58 -16.85 -1.93 -3.24
N VAL A 59 -17.46 -2.02 -2.07
CA VAL A 59 -17.09 -3.03 -1.06
C VAL A 59 -17.48 -4.43 -1.55
N ALA A 60 -18.68 -4.62 -2.10
CA ALA A 60 -19.09 -5.91 -2.67
C ALA A 60 -18.17 -6.33 -3.83
N ALA A 61 -17.82 -5.40 -4.73
CA ALA A 61 -16.92 -5.65 -5.85
C ALA A 61 -15.51 -6.07 -5.40
N LEU A 62 -14.99 -5.48 -4.30
CA LEU A 62 -13.69 -5.88 -3.72
C LEU A 62 -13.67 -7.35 -3.30
N TYR A 63 -14.73 -7.84 -2.68
CA TYR A 63 -14.83 -9.24 -2.27
C TYR A 63 -15.09 -10.18 -3.45
N ASP A 64 -15.95 -9.78 -4.36
CA ASP A 64 -16.33 -10.58 -5.52
C ASP A 64 -15.16 -10.81 -6.47
N VAL A 65 -14.40 -9.76 -6.80
CA VAL A 65 -13.33 -9.81 -7.80
C VAL A 65 -12.18 -10.76 -7.44
N ILE A 66 -11.96 -11.03 -6.15
CA ILE A 66 -10.93 -11.95 -5.66
C ILE A 66 -11.47 -13.37 -5.41
N SER A 67 -12.79 -13.54 -5.39
CA SER A 67 -13.45 -14.80 -5.05
C SER A 67 -13.62 -15.73 -6.26
N GLY A 68 -13.47 -17.06 -6.04
CA GLY A 68 -13.71 -18.07 -7.05
C GLY A 68 -12.94 -19.37 -6.80
N PRO A 69 -13.25 -20.44 -7.55
CA PRO A 69 -12.59 -21.73 -7.41
C PRO A 69 -11.12 -21.69 -7.88
N ALA A 70 -10.36 -22.72 -7.52
CA ALA A 70 -9.00 -22.92 -7.99
C ALA A 70 -8.95 -22.94 -9.52
N GLY A 71 -7.93 -22.29 -10.11
CA GLY A 71 -7.71 -22.27 -11.55
C GLY A 71 -8.64 -21.34 -12.34
N GLN A 72 -9.68 -20.80 -11.74
CA GLN A 72 -10.50 -19.80 -12.41
C GLN A 72 -9.75 -18.45 -12.45
N PRO A 73 -9.50 -17.89 -13.64
CA PRO A 73 -8.91 -16.55 -13.74
C PRO A 73 -9.79 -15.51 -13.04
N ARG A 74 -9.16 -14.61 -12.28
CA ARG A 74 -9.84 -13.44 -11.69
C ARG A 74 -9.81 -12.30 -12.69
N ASP A 75 -10.82 -11.45 -12.68
CA ASP A 75 -10.83 -10.23 -13.49
C ASP A 75 -9.96 -9.15 -12.83
N TRP A 76 -8.65 -9.23 -13.09
CA TRP A 76 -7.70 -8.27 -12.56
C TRP A 76 -7.87 -6.86 -13.13
N ASN A 77 -8.47 -6.70 -14.32
CA ASN A 77 -8.78 -5.38 -14.86
C ASN A 77 -9.93 -4.73 -14.09
N ARG A 78 -10.95 -5.51 -13.75
CA ARG A 78 -12.01 -5.07 -12.84
C ARG A 78 -11.42 -4.69 -11.47
N MET A 79 -10.51 -5.50 -10.91
CA MET A 79 -9.83 -5.15 -9.66
C MET A 79 -9.11 -3.80 -9.75
N ARG A 80 -8.27 -3.61 -10.78
CA ARG A 80 -7.55 -2.34 -10.99
C ARG A 80 -8.50 -1.15 -11.05
N SER A 81 -9.66 -1.32 -11.67
CA SER A 81 -10.65 -0.25 -11.82
C SER A 81 -11.29 0.20 -10.51
N LEU A 82 -11.19 -0.56 -9.43
CA LEU A 82 -11.70 -0.19 -8.11
C LEU A 82 -10.76 0.75 -7.34
N PHE A 83 -9.46 0.74 -7.66
CA PHE A 83 -8.42 1.43 -6.91
C PHE A 83 -7.94 2.70 -7.60
N ALA A 84 -7.67 3.74 -6.82
CA ALA A 84 -6.94 4.91 -7.30
C ALA A 84 -5.51 4.51 -7.70
N ALA A 85 -4.87 5.28 -8.61
CA ALA A 85 -3.57 4.95 -9.18
C ALA A 85 -2.47 4.71 -8.12
N ASP A 86 -2.47 5.51 -7.05
CA ASP A 86 -1.47 5.44 -5.98
C ASP A 86 -1.97 4.69 -4.74
N ALA A 87 -3.06 3.93 -4.87
CA ALA A 87 -3.63 3.17 -3.76
C ALA A 87 -2.62 2.19 -3.16
N ARG A 88 -2.71 2.00 -1.85
CA ARG A 88 -1.88 1.06 -1.11
C ARG A 88 -2.72 -0.02 -0.44
N MET A 89 -2.19 -1.21 -0.45
CA MET A 89 -2.73 -2.36 0.26
C MET A 89 -1.73 -2.77 1.34
N VAL A 90 -2.15 -2.88 2.59
CA VAL A 90 -1.25 -3.17 3.71
C VAL A 90 -1.69 -4.42 4.47
N VAL A 91 -0.84 -5.42 4.47
CA VAL A 91 -1.02 -6.63 5.30
C VAL A 91 -0.40 -6.39 6.65
N VAL A 92 -1.15 -6.60 7.71
CA VAL A 92 -0.67 -6.55 9.09
C VAL A 92 -0.78 -7.94 9.71
N GLY A 93 0.28 -8.43 10.33
CA GLY A 93 0.25 -9.75 10.97
C GLY A 93 1.40 -9.97 11.95
N PRO A 94 1.27 -11.00 12.83
CA PRO A 94 2.33 -11.35 13.75
C PRO A 94 3.50 -12.03 13.02
N ARG A 95 4.71 -11.78 13.51
CA ARG A 95 5.90 -12.59 13.20
C ARG A 95 6.03 -13.75 14.20
N PRO A 96 6.87 -14.75 13.88
CA PRO A 96 7.13 -15.87 14.80
C PRO A 96 7.66 -15.40 16.15
N ASP A 97 8.42 -14.30 16.20
CA ASP A 97 8.96 -13.70 17.42
C ASP A 97 7.91 -12.90 18.23
N GLY A 98 6.67 -12.85 17.76
CA GLY A 98 5.57 -12.12 18.43
C GLY A 98 5.51 -10.63 18.09
N THR A 99 6.47 -10.07 17.36
CA THR A 99 6.38 -8.71 16.86
C THR A 99 5.37 -8.59 15.73
N VAL A 100 4.91 -7.36 15.45
CA VAL A 100 3.98 -7.11 14.36
C VAL A 100 4.75 -6.72 13.09
N ALA A 101 4.45 -7.40 12.00
CA ALA A 101 4.91 -7.01 10.67
C ALA A 101 3.82 -6.26 9.92
N LEU A 102 4.23 -5.30 9.14
CA LEU A 102 3.41 -4.74 8.08
C LEU A 102 4.12 -4.92 6.73
N ARG A 103 3.34 -5.16 5.70
CA ARG A 103 3.83 -5.20 4.32
C ARG A 103 2.92 -4.33 3.46
N THR A 104 3.50 -3.31 2.86
CA THR A 104 2.81 -2.47 1.89
C THR A 104 2.96 -3.06 0.49
N LEU A 105 1.88 -3.09 -0.25
CA LEU A 105 1.78 -3.62 -1.61
C LEU A 105 1.11 -2.56 -2.48
N THR A 106 1.49 -2.52 -3.74
CA THR A 106 0.66 -1.94 -4.81
C THR A 106 -0.45 -2.93 -5.19
N VAL A 107 -1.43 -2.49 -5.97
CA VAL A 107 -2.45 -3.39 -6.55
C VAL A 107 -1.77 -4.47 -7.42
N GLU A 108 -0.74 -4.10 -8.18
CA GLU A 108 0.01 -5.03 -9.03
C GLU A 108 0.79 -6.07 -8.23
N ASP A 109 1.40 -5.68 -7.10
CA ASP A 109 2.07 -6.63 -6.21
C ASP A 109 1.07 -7.65 -5.63
N TYR A 110 -0.13 -7.18 -5.27
CA TYR A 110 -1.21 -8.06 -4.80
C TYR A 110 -1.62 -9.06 -5.90
N ILE A 111 -1.87 -8.58 -7.11
CA ILE A 111 -2.25 -9.40 -8.26
C ILE A 111 -1.19 -10.44 -8.58
N ALA A 112 0.07 -10.03 -8.70
CA ALA A 112 1.19 -10.93 -9.01
C ALA A 112 1.36 -12.05 -7.97
N ARG A 113 1.17 -11.71 -6.69
CA ARG A 113 1.28 -12.66 -5.58
C ARG A 113 0.11 -13.62 -5.52
N ASN A 114 -1.12 -13.08 -5.52
CA ASN A 114 -2.31 -13.89 -5.27
C ASN A 114 -2.79 -14.63 -6.53
N GLY A 115 -2.51 -14.11 -7.72
CA GLY A 115 -2.81 -14.80 -8.97
C GLY A 115 -2.18 -16.20 -9.05
N LYS A 116 -0.96 -16.36 -8.53
CA LYS A 116 -0.30 -17.67 -8.45
C LYS A 116 -0.98 -18.61 -7.44
N ALA A 117 -1.37 -18.10 -6.29
CA ALA A 117 -2.06 -18.89 -5.26
C ALA A 117 -3.46 -19.32 -5.73
N PHE A 118 -4.20 -18.45 -6.39
CA PHE A 118 -5.55 -18.73 -6.89
C PHE A 118 -5.58 -19.69 -8.09
N ALA A 119 -4.44 -19.90 -8.76
CA ALA A 119 -4.32 -20.93 -9.78
C ALA A 119 -4.44 -22.36 -9.21
N THR A 120 -4.09 -22.55 -7.94
CA THR A 120 -4.05 -23.88 -7.30
C THR A 120 -4.99 -24.03 -6.12
N THR A 121 -5.48 -22.92 -5.56
CA THR A 121 -6.32 -22.93 -4.36
C THR A 121 -7.52 -22.03 -4.54
N GLY A 122 -8.72 -22.55 -4.26
CA GLY A 122 -9.94 -21.75 -4.24
C GLY A 122 -9.87 -20.71 -3.13
N PHE A 123 -10.42 -19.53 -3.39
CA PHE A 123 -10.51 -18.45 -2.45
C PHE A 123 -11.86 -17.74 -2.60
N PHE A 124 -12.65 -17.75 -1.53
CA PHE A 124 -13.96 -17.11 -1.47
C PHE A 124 -13.99 -16.27 -0.23
N GLU A 125 -14.05 -14.95 -0.42
CA GLU A 125 -14.13 -14.01 0.68
C GLU A 125 -15.43 -13.22 0.62
N ARG A 126 -16.03 -13.01 1.78
CA ARG A 126 -17.25 -12.22 1.89
C ARG A 126 -17.21 -11.31 3.11
N GLU A 127 -17.88 -10.20 3.01
CA GLU A 127 -18.21 -9.38 4.16
C GLU A 127 -19.29 -10.06 5.00
N VAL A 128 -19.15 -9.98 6.33
CA VAL A 128 -20.13 -10.51 7.28
C VAL A 128 -20.68 -9.43 8.21
N ALA A 129 -19.96 -8.34 8.39
CA ALA A 129 -20.41 -7.16 9.14
C ALA A 129 -19.59 -5.95 8.75
N ARG A 130 -20.12 -4.74 8.92
CA ARG A 130 -19.36 -3.50 8.74
C ARG A 130 -19.78 -2.38 9.68
N THR A 131 -18.85 -1.47 9.89
CA THR A 131 -19.11 -0.11 10.35
C THR A 131 -18.59 0.83 9.28
N ALA A 132 -19.37 1.81 8.88
CA ALA A 132 -18.96 2.81 7.90
C ALA A 132 -19.20 4.22 8.46
N GLU A 133 -18.26 5.11 8.24
CA GLU A 133 -18.33 6.53 8.56
C GLU A 133 -18.10 7.33 7.29
N VAL A 134 -18.92 8.33 7.05
CA VAL A 134 -18.91 9.12 5.82
C VAL A 134 -18.96 10.60 6.16
N PHE A 135 -18.08 11.38 5.55
CA PHE A 135 -18.12 12.82 5.58
C PHE A 135 -17.83 13.39 4.18
N GLY A 136 -18.84 13.89 3.51
CA GLY A 136 -18.73 14.40 2.13
C GLY A 136 -18.17 13.32 1.18
N GLN A 137 -17.04 13.61 0.58
CA GLN A 137 -16.35 12.73 -0.37
C GLN A 137 -15.43 11.69 0.27
N VAL A 138 -15.37 11.60 1.59
CA VAL A 138 -14.49 10.67 2.31
C VAL A 138 -15.33 9.64 3.05
N ALA A 139 -14.97 8.35 2.90
CA ALA A 139 -15.56 7.29 3.68
C ALA A 139 -14.50 6.35 4.26
N HIS A 140 -14.74 5.88 5.47
CA HIS A 140 -14.02 4.81 6.10
C HIS A 140 -14.96 3.62 6.33
N VAL A 141 -14.60 2.47 5.80
CA VAL A 141 -15.34 1.22 5.99
C VAL A 141 -14.47 0.24 6.77
N PHE A 142 -14.94 -0.16 7.94
CA PHE A 142 -14.32 -1.19 8.78
C PHE A 142 -15.14 -2.46 8.61
N SER A 143 -14.69 -3.31 7.68
CA SER A 143 -15.41 -4.46 7.15
C SER A 143 -14.87 -5.76 7.72
N THR A 144 -15.69 -6.53 8.39
CA THR A 144 -15.36 -7.88 8.89
C THR A 144 -15.56 -8.88 7.78
N TYR A 145 -14.55 -9.69 7.51
CA TYR A 145 -14.57 -10.70 6.45
C TYR A 145 -14.41 -12.11 6.96
N GLU A 146 -14.86 -13.05 6.14
CA GLU A 146 -14.61 -14.49 6.25
C GLU A 146 -14.09 -15.02 4.92
N SER A 147 -13.01 -15.82 4.96
CA SER A 147 -12.42 -16.45 3.78
C SER A 147 -12.55 -17.98 3.86
N ARG A 148 -12.92 -18.61 2.72
CA ARG A 148 -13.10 -20.06 2.55
C ARG A 148 -12.34 -20.55 1.33
N HIS A 149 -11.98 -21.84 1.29
CA HIS A 149 -11.40 -22.45 0.10
C HIS A 149 -12.44 -22.87 -0.94
N ALA A 150 -13.64 -23.22 -0.49
CA ALA A 150 -14.80 -23.47 -1.34
C ALA A 150 -16.01 -22.69 -0.82
N ALA A 151 -16.90 -22.27 -1.72
CA ALA A 151 -18.09 -21.49 -1.37
C ALA A 151 -19.00 -22.22 -0.36
N GLY A 152 -19.01 -23.56 -0.39
CA GLY A 152 -19.81 -24.41 0.50
C GLY A 152 -19.14 -24.82 1.80
N ASP A 153 -17.91 -24.38 2.09
CA ASP A 153 -17.23 -24.74 3.33
C ASP A 153 -18.02 -24.24 4.53
N ALA A 154 -18.28 -25.12 5.49
CA ALA A 154 -19.06 -24.80 6.68
C ALA A 154 -18.36 -23.78 7.59
N GLN A 155 -17.03 -23.83 7.64
CA GLN A 155 -16.23 -22.94 8.47
C GLN A 155 -15.24 -22.17 7.61
N PRO A 156 -15.01 -20.86 7.90
CA PRO A 156 -13.94 -20.11 7.27
C PRO A 156 -12.58 -20.61 7.78
N PHE A 157 -11.58 -20.62 6.91
CA PHE A 157 -10.19 -20.86 7.31
C PHE A 157 -9.54 -19.60 7.90
N GLN A 158 -10.09 -18.43 7.58
CA GLN A 158 -9.60 -17.14 8.08
C GLN A 158 -10.77 -16.17 8.24
N ARG A 159 -10.68 -15.33 9.27
CA ARG A 159 -11.53 -14.15 9.49
C ARG A 159 -10.64 -12.98 9.85
N GLY A 160 -11.15 -11.78 9.67
CA GLY A 160 -10.41 -10.58 10.03
C GLY A 160 -11.18 -9.31 9.72
N ILE A 161 -10.47 -8.20 9.69
CA ILE A 161 -11.03 -6.89 9.38
C ILE A 161 -10.22 -6.25 8.25
N ASN A 162 -10.95 -5.74 7.26
CA ASN A 162 -10.48 -4.82 6.24
C ASN A 162 -10.84 -3.39 6.67
N SER A 163 -9.83 -2.53 6.86
CA SER A 163 -9.99 -1.09 7.01
C SER A 163 -9.81 -0.46 5.64
N ILE A 164 -10.89 0.04 5.06
CA ILE A 164 -10.96 0.51 3.68
C ILE A 164 -11.19 2.02 3.71
N GLN A 165 -10.30 2.78 3.07
CA GLN A 165 -10.46 4.21 2.86
C GLN A 165 -10.95 4.46 1.44
N LEU A 166 -12.06 5.19 1.33
CA LEU A 166 -12.70 5.50 0.06
C LEU A 166 -12.77 7.01 -0.16
N VAL A 167 -12.63 7.41 -1.41
CA VAL A 167 -12.84 8.80 -1.86
C VAL A 167 -13.80 8.80 -3.04
N ASN A 168 -14.76 9.74 -3.03
CA ASN A 168 -15.65 10.01 -4.15
C ASN A 168 -15.14 11.25 -4.90
N ASP A 169 -14.85 11.12 -6.18
CA ASP A 169 -14.34 12.21 -7.02
C ASP A 169 -15.44 13.10 -7.61
N GLY A 170 -16.70 12.83 -7.27
CA GLY A 170 -17.89 13.49 -7.82
C GLY A 170 -18.63 12.60 -8.82
N GLU A 171 -17.99 11.58 -9.38
CA GLU A 171 -18.56 10.62 -10.33
C GLU A 171 -18.67 9.22 -9.75
N ARG A 172 -17.68 8.81 -8.94
CA ARG A 172 -17.58 7.45 -8.43
C ARG A 172 -16.75 7.34 -7.13
N TRP A 173 -16.87 6.22 -6.45
CA TRP A 173 -16.00 5.84 -5.34
C TRP A 173 -14.73 5.15 -5.83
N TRP A 174 -13.62 5.44 -5.13
CA TRP A 174 -12.30 4.85 -5.33
C TRP A 174 -11.76 4.33 -4.02
N VAL A 175 -11.13 3.16 -4.05
CA VAL A 175 -10.29 2.69 -2.94
C VAL A 175 -8.95 3.40 -3.01
N VAL A 176 -8.62 4.16 -1.97
CA VAL A 176 -7.30 4.84 -1.86
C VAL A 176 -6.34 4.12 -0.93
N ASN A 177 -6.87 3.36 0.03
CA ASN A 177 -6.08 2.53 0.92
C ASN A 177 -6.92 1.37 1.47
N LEU A 178 -6.29 0.20 1.60
CA LEU A 178 -6.88 -0.98 2.20
C LEU A 178 -5.87 -1.65 3.14
N VAL A 179 -6.18 -1.69 4.43
CA VAL A 179 -5.35 -2.33 5.45
C VAL A 179 -6.12 -3.50 6.03
N TRP A 180 -5.50 -4.68 6.12
CA TRP A 180 -6.19 -5.80 6.75
C TRP A 180 -5.35 -6.51 7.81
N ARG A 181 -6.06 -7.05 8.79
CA ARG A 181 -5.55 -7.86 9.86
C ARG A 181 -6.47 -9.07 10.07
N ALA A 182 -5.94 -10.27 9.89
CA ALA A 182 -6.65 -11.48 10.27
C ALA A 182 -6.67 -11.65 11.79
N GLU A 183 -7.75 -12.23 12.33
CA GLU A 183 -7.76 -12.67 13.73
C GLU A 183 -6.73 -13.79 13.95
N ASP A 184 -6.32 -13.96 15.19
CA ASP A 184 -5.54 -15.09 15.66
C ASP A 184 -5.90 -15.41 17.13
N ALA A 185 -5.31 -16.46 17.68
CA ALA A 185 -5.61 -16.90 19.05
C ALA A 185 -5.38 -15.84 20.13
N ARG A 186 -4.53 -14.83 19.87
CA ARG A 186 -4.23 -13.72 20.79
C ARG A 186 -5.02 -12.46 20.47
N LEU A 187 -5.66 -12.41 19.29
CA LEU A 187 -6.44 -11.27 18.81
C LEU A 187 -7.74 -11.76 18.15
N PRO A 188 -8.72 -12.24 18.94
CA PRO A 188 -10.03 -12.61 18.40
C PRO A 188 -10.80 -11.37 17.97
N LEU A 189 -11.73 -11.54 17.02
CA LEU A 189 -12.64 -10.47 16.60
C LEU A 189 -13.54 -10.02 17.75
N PRO A 190 -13.57 -8.72 18.10
CA PRO A 190 -14.49 -8.19 19.11
C PRO A 190 -15.95 -8.34 18.66
N GLU A 191 -16.87 -8.62 19.60
CA GLU A 191 -18.31 -8.82 19.33
C GLU A 191 -18.96 -7.68 18.54
N ARG A 192 -18.54 -6.42 18.79
CA ARG A 192 -19.08 -5.25 18.07
C ARG A 192 -18.83 -5.26 16.56
N TYR A 193 -17.90 -6.11 16.09
CA TYR A 193 -17.57 -6.27 14.66
C TYR A 193 -18.10 -7.59 14.09
N LEU A 194 -18.83 -8.36 14.87
CA LEU A 194 -19.50 -9.57 14.40
C LEU A 194 -20.92 -9.27 13.92
N PRO A 195 -21.52 -10.15 13.09
CA PRO A 195 -22.93 -10.01 12.71
C PRO A 195 -23.81 -9.89 13.94
N ARG A 196 -24.72 -8.93 13.93
CA ARG A 196 -25.77 -8.85 14.96
C ARG A 196 -26.68 -10.07 14.82
N ARG A 197 -26.88 -10.76 15.93
CA ARG A 197 -27.82 -11.89 16.01
C ARG A 197 -29.24 -11.39 16.00
#